data_bfef7f8a3a9dfe4de36db760f11db815
#
_entry.id   bfef7f8a3a9dfe4de36db760f11db815
#
_cell.length_a   1.000
_cell.length_b   1.000
_cell.length_c   1.000
_cell.angle_alpha   90.00
_cell.angle_beta   90.00
_cell.angle_gamma   90.00
#
_symmetry.space_group_name_H-M   'P 1'
#
loop_
_entity.id
_entity.type
_entity.pdbx_description
1 polymer ?
#
loop_
_entity_poly.entity_id
_entity_poly.type
_entity_poly.pdbx_seq_one_letter_code
_entity_poly.pdbx_strand_id
1 'polypeptide(L)'
;MKKLMLALAVAVLAVAANAAAFKWTAANVYDSTGTAKYTGTAEIYAYTTDASAAVKVADAFVVSGVFKSDAAGTATGYTGNWADAVADTTYNFYMVLQDGNKVFDSSDVKVVAGKASDTGATSVAFGNMTSYTQNAANWADVPEPTSGLLLLLGVAGLALRRKQK
;
A
#
# COMPACT_ATOMS: atom_id res chain seq x y z
N MET A 1 16.27 12.13 61.54
CA MET A 1 16.66 11.46 60.29
C MET A 1 15.57 11.72 59.25
N LYS A 2 15.80 12.68 58.38
CA LYS A 2 14.85 13.09 57.35
C LYS A 2 15.05 12.21 56.09
N LYS A 3 14.09 11.39 55.77
CA LYS A 3 14.09 10.59 54.55
C LYS A 3 13.75 11.49 53.37
N LEU A 4 14.74 11.79 52.55
CA LEU A 4 14.57 12.51 51.29
C LEU A 4 13.98 11.50 50.28
N MET A 5 12.68 11.62 49.99
CA MET A 5 12.07 10.91 48.88
C MET A 5 12.41 11.67 47.60
N LEU A 6 13.34 11.11 46.82
CA LEU A 6 13.61 11.57 45.47
C LEU A 6 12.53 11.02 44.55
N ALA A 7 11.54 11.85 44.22
CA ALA A 7 10.56 11.52 43.20
C ALA A 7 11.22 11.68 41.83
N LEU A 8 11.62 10.56 41.22
CA LEU A 8 12.08 10.51 39.82
C LEU A 8 10.85 10.70 38.93
N ALA A 9 10.59 11.91 38.51
CA ALA A 9 9.60 12.20 37.47
C ALA A 9 10.20 11.71 36.12
N VAL A 10 9.83 10.52 35.71
CA VAL A 10 10.06 10.06 34.32
C VAL A 10 9.09 10.87 33.47
N ALA A 11 9.57 11.94 32.87
CA ALA A 11 8.87 12.61 31.79
C ALA A 11 8.91 11.68 30.57
N VAL A 12 7.85 10.91 30.38
CA VAL A 12 7.59 10.27 29.11
C VAL A 12 7.26 11.41 28.14
N LEU A 13 8.27 11.83 27.37
CA LEU A 13 8.07 12.64 26.18
C LEU A 13 7.27 11.76 25.22
N ALA A 14 5.94 11.87 25.25
CA ALA A 14 5.11 11.44 24.16
C ALA A 14 5.53 12.30 22.95
N VAL A 15 6.39 11.76 22.09
CA VAL A 15 6.56 12.31 20.76
C VAL A 15 5.20 12.17 20.12
N ALA A 16 4.47 13.29 20.04
CA ALA A 16 3.26 13.34 19.25
C ALA A 16 3.71 13.00 17.82
N ALA A 17 3.40 11.79 17.39
CA ALA A 17 3.55 11.40 16.01
C ALA A 17 2.58 12.29 15.22
N ASN A 18 3.08 13.40 14.70
CA ASN A 18 2.30 14.24 13.82
C ASN A 18 2.11 13.42 12.54
N ALA A 19 0.86 13.05 12.26
CA ALA A 19 0.52 12.38 11.02
C ALA A 19 1.02 13.21 9.84
N ALA A 20 1.96 12.67 9.08
CA ALA A 20 2.42 13.36 7.89
C ALA A 20 1.39 13.20 6.77
N ALA A 21 1.07 14.28 6.09
CA ALA A 21 0.22 14.25 4.92
C ALA A 21 1.05 14.00 3.65
N PHE A 22 0.54 13.12 2.78
CA PHE A 22 1.11 12.87 1.45
C PHE A 22 0.04 13.07 0.39
N LYS A 23 0.44 13.65 -0.74
CA LYS A 23 -0.37 13.75 -1.94
C LYS A 23 0.23 12.89 -3.04
N TRP A 24 -0.39 11.75 -3.31
CA TRP A 24 0.02 10.84 -4.37
C TRP A 24 -0.66 11.21 -5.68
N THR A 25 0.12 11.18 -6.76
CA THR A 25 -0.39 11.42 -8.11
C THR A 25 0.14 10.37 -9.07
N ALA A 26 -0.72 9.89 -9.95
CA ALA A 26 -0.36 9.06 -11.10
C ALA A 26 -1.28 9.39 -12.27
N ALA A 27 -0.79 9.17 -13.48
CA ALA A 27 -1.55 9.35 -14.70
C ALA A 27 -1.27 8.21 -15.68
N ASN A 28 -2.21 7.98 -16.59
CA ASN A 28 -2.08 6.94 -17.61
C ASN A 28 -1.83 5.54 -17.04
N VAL A 29 -2.53 5.21 -15.95
CA VAL A 29 -2.60 3.87 -15.40
C VAL A 29 -3.55 3.05 -16.28
N TYR A 30 -3.09 1.92 -16.79
CA TYR A 30 -3.88 1.01 -17.62
C TYR A 30 -4.27 -0.25 -16.83
N ASP A 31 -5.28 -0.95 -17.28
CA ASP A 31 -5.71 -2.24 -16.78
C ASP A 31 -4.74 -3.37 -17.17
N SER A 32 -4.99 -4.58 -16.73
CA SER A 32 -4.16 -5.75 -16.99
C SER A 32 -4.13 -6.17 -18.47
N THR A 33 -5.07 -5.67 -19.28
CA THR A 33 -5.07 -5.87 -20.74
C THR A 33 -4.15 -4.89 -21.46
N GLY A 34 -3.73 -3.80 -20.80
CA GLY A 34 -2.93 -2.72 -21.35
C GLY A 34 -3.67 -1.84 -22.36
N THR A 35 -4.98 -2.00 -22.51
CA THR A 35 -5.77 -1.32 -23.55
C THR A 35 -6.73 -0.26 -22.97
N ALA A 36 -7.36 -0.54 -21.85
CA ALA A 36 -8.28 0.40 -21.20
C ALA A 36 -7.62 1.12 -20.01
N LYS A 37 -8.12 2.30 -19.68
CA LYS A 37 -7.69 3.02 -18.49
C LYS A 37 -8.23 2.33 -17.25
N TYR A 38 -7.35 2.04 -16.29
CA TYR A 38 -7.72 1.42 -15.02
C TYR A 38 -8.68 2.33 -14.24
N THR A 39 -9.69 1.71 -13.65
CA THR A 39 -10.59 2.34 -12.69
C THR A 39 -10.76 1.39 -11.51
N GLY A 40 -10.45 1.85 -10.31
CA GLY A 40 -10.48 1.02 -9.10
C GLY A 40 -9.71 1.68 -7.97
N THR A 41 -9.06 0.86 -7.16
CA THR A 41 -8.25 1.32 -6.03
C THR A 41 -6.79 0.92 -6.26
N ALA A 42 -5.88 1.85 -5.97
CA ALA A 42 -4.45 1.58 -5.88
C ALA A 42 -4.08 1.54 -4.39
N GLU A 43 -3.54 0.43 -3.94
CA GLU A 43 -2.93 0.35 -2.62
C GLU A 43 -1.55 1.01 -2.67
N ILE A 44 -1.26 1.92 -1.75
CA ILE A 44 0.03 2.59 -1.65
C ILE A 44 0.79 2.00 -0.46
N TYR A 45 2.00 1.57 -0.73
CA TYR A 45 2.93 1.04 0.27
C TYR A 45 4.13 1.97 0.44
N ALA A 46 4.70 1.97 1.64
CA ALA A 46 5.87 2.76 1.97
C ALA A 46 6.88 1.95 2.80
N TYR A 47 8.16 2.23 2.58
CA TYR A 47 9.29 1.71 3.35
C TYR A 47 10.43 2.73 3.39
N THR A 48 11.39 2.57 4.32
CA THR A 48 12.58 3.42 4.38
C THR A 48 13.73 2.84 3.56
N THR A 49 14.24 1.70 3.95
CA THR A 49 15.45 1.07 3.34
C THR A 49 15.18 -0.33 2.79
N ASP A 50 14.26 -1.07 3.40
CA ASP A 50 13.98 -2.47 3.07
C ASP A 50 12.54 -2.62 2.55
N ALA A 51 12.41 -2.95 1.28
CA ALA A 51 11.11 -3.14 0.64
C ALA A 51 10.31 -4.31 1.24
N SER A 52 10.97 -5.31 1.82
CA SER A 52 10.27 -6.43 2.49
C SER A 52 9.57 -6.01 3.77
N ALA A 53 9.95 -4.86 4.34
CA ALA A 53 9.32 -4.25 5.52
C ALA A 53 8.30 -3.16 5.15
N ALA A 54 7.86 -3.11 3.88
CA ALA A 54 6.90 -2.13 3.43
C ALA A 54 5.54 -2.30 4.13
N VAL A 55 4.92 -1.19 4.49
CA VAL A 55 3.60 -1.15 5.09
C VAL A 55 2.62 -0.43 4.17
N LYS A 56 1.37 -0.90 4.13
CA LYS A 56 0.31 -0.21 3.41
C LYS A 56 -0.05 1.08 4.15
N VAL A 57 -0.02 2.20 3.43
CA VAL A 57 -0.22 3.54 4.01
C VAL A 57 -1.48 4.24 3.50
N ALA A 58 -1.99 3.84 2.33
CA ALA A 58 -3.20 4.43 1.76
C ALA A 58 -3.86 3.52 0.72
N ASP A 59 -5.15 3.81 0.47
CA ASP A 59 -5.92 3.32 -0.66
C ASP A 59 -6.31 4.53 -1.52
N ALA A 60 -5.67 4.71 -2.66
CA ALA A 60 -5.92 5.83 -3.56
C ALA A 60 -6.96 5.46 -4.61
N PHE A 61 -7.90 6.35 -4.89
CA PHE A 61 -8.86 6.16 -5.98
C PHE A 61 -8.19 6.38 -7.33
N VAL A 62 -8.46 5.48 -8.27
CA VAL A 62 -8.04 5.61 -9.67
C VAL A 62 -9.29 5.67 -10.54
N VAL A 63 -9.48 6.77 -11.25
CA VAL A 63 -10.60 6.96 -12.17
C VAL A 63 -10.06 7.29 -13.55
N SER A 64 -10.41 6.47 -14.53
CA SER A 64 -9.91 6.61 -15.90
C SER A 64 -8.39 6.75 -16.00
N GLY A 65 -7.66 5.95 -15.21
CA GLY A 65 -6.21 5.90 -15.19
C GLY A 65 -5.51 7.08 -14.51
N VAL A 66 -6.21 7.84 -13.67
CA VAL A 66 -5.66 8.99 -12.94
C VAL A 66 -6.01 8.87 -11.46
N PHE A 67 -5.04 9.14 -10.58
CA PHE A 67 -5.32 9.23 -9.15
C PHE A 67 -6.24 10.41 -8.85
N LYS A 68 -7.26 10.19 -8.04
CA LYS A 68 -8.31 11.14 -7.72
C LYS A 68 -8.51 11.26 -6.21
N SER A 69 -9.10 12.37 -5.78
CA SER A 69 -9.42 12.62 -4.37
C SER A 69 -10.48 11.69 -3.81
N ASP A 70 -11.38 11.21 -4.68
CA ASP A 70 -12.52 10.36 -4.36
C ASP A 70 -12.91 9.49 -5.55
N ALA A 71 -13.82 8.54 -5.33
CA ALA A 71 -14.33 7.64 -6.36
C ALA A 71 -15.14 8.36 -7.46
N ALA A 72 -15.66 9.56 -7.19
CA ALA A 72 -16.35 10.39 -8.18
C ALA A 72 -15.39 11.13 -9.12
N GLY A 73 -14.09 11.12 -8.81
CA GLY A 73 -13.07 11.72 -9.66
C GLY A 73 -13.02 13.24 -9.62
N THR A 74 -13.39 13.85 -8.48
CA THR A 74 -13.58 15.30 -8.35
C THR A 74 -12.29 16.09 -8.54
N ALA A 75 -11.18 15.70 -7.89
CA ALA A 75 -9.91 16.39 -8.01
C ALA A 75 -8.79 15.42 -8.37
N THR A 76 -7.74 15.94 -9.04
CA THR A 76 -6.56 15.15 -9.39
C THR A 76 -5.64 14.98 -8.17
N GLY A 77 -5.18 13.75 -7.98
CA GLY A 77 -4.32 13.33 -6.87
C GLY A 77 -5.13 12.91 -5.64
N TYR A 78 -4.60 11.96 -4.91
CA TYR A 78 -5.14 11.47 -3.65
C TYR A 78 -4.29 12.01 -2.49
N THR A 79 -4.92 12.62 -1.49
CA THR A 79 -4.24 13.09 -0.29
C THR A 79 -4.69 12.24 0.90
N GLY A 80 -3.73 11.68 1.61
CA GLY A 80 -3.97 10.91 2.83
C GLY A 80 -2.98 11.26 3.92
N ASN A 81 -3.36 10.97 5.16
CA ASN A 81 -2.52 11.12 6.34
C ASN A 81 -1.99 9.75 6.74
N TRP A 82 -0.70 9.67 6.97
CA TRP A 82 -0.06 8.49 7.53
C TRP A 82 0.42 8.80 8.95
N ALA A 83 -0.27 8.19 9.94
CA ALA A 83 -0.06 8.49 11.36
C ALA A 83 1.33 8.07 11.86
N ASP A 84 1.89 6.99 11.30
CA ASP A 84 3.17 6.45 11.74
C ASP A 84 4.37 7.07 10.99
N ALA A 85 4.14 8.00 10.08
CA ALA A 85 5.20 8.69 9.37
C ALA A 85 5.95 9.63 10.32
N VAL A 86 7.27 9.48 10.36
CA VAL A 86 8.15 10.35 11.16
C VAL A 86 8.56 11.55 10.31
N ALA A 87 8.34 12.76 10.82
CA ALA A 87 8.74 14.00 10.16
C ALA A 87 10.23 13.97 9.79
N ASP A 88 10.58 14.64 8.71
CA ASP A 88 11.93 14.69 8.14
C ASP A 88 12.51 13.35 7.62
N THR A 89 11.75 12.27 7.72
CA THR A 89 12.14 10.96 7.18
C THR A 89 11.76 10.83 5.71
N THR A 90 12.68 10.31 4.89
CA THR A 90 12.40 9.98 3.49
C THR A 90 11.89 8.54 3.41
N TYR A 91 10.76 8.38 2.75
CA TYR A 91 10.14 7.09 2.47
C TYR A 91 10.14 6.83 0.97
N ASN A 92 10.24 5.58 0.60
CA ASN A 92 10.07 5.07 -0.75
C ASN A 92 8.65 4.54 -0.88
N PHE A 93 7.92 4.97 -1.90
CA PHE A 93 6.54 4.60 -2.15
C PHE A 93 6.43 3.79 -3.43
N TYR A 94 5.62 2.74 -3.40
CA TYR A 94 5.18 2.00 -4.57
C TYR A 94 3.68 1.75 -4.50
N MET A 95 3.07 1.38 -5.63
CA MET A 95 1.64 1.09 -5.71
C MET A 95 1.40 -0.36 -6.14
N VAL A 96 0.30 -0.91 -5.65
CA VAL A 96 -0.24 -2.19 -6.07
C VAL A 96 -1.64 -1.98 -6.63
N LEU A 97 -1.90 -2.54 -7.81
CA LEU A 97 -3.22 -2.53 -8.45
C LEU A 97 -3.71 -3.97 -8.57
N GLN A 98 -5.00 -4.18 -8.37
CA GLN A 98 -5.64 -5.47 -8.64
C GLN A 98 -6.69 -5.31 -9.72
N ASP A 99 -6.61 -6.13 -10.76
CA ASP A 99 -7.55 -6.18 -11.87
C ASP A 99 -7.96 -7.63 -12.14
N GLY A 100 -9.12 -8.02 -11.60
CA GLY A 100 -9.58 -9.40 -11.60
C GLY A 100 -8.60 -10.32 -10.88
N ASN A 101 -8.02 -11.28 -11.61
CA ASN A 101 -7.01 -12.22 -11.11
C ASN A 101 -5.57 -11.79 -11.42
N LYS A 102 -5.35 -10.54 -11.82
CA LYS A 102 -4.03 -9.96 -12.08
C LYS A 102 -3.67 -8.92 -11.04
N VAL A 103 -2.39 -8.88 -10.67
CA VAL A 103 -1.81 -7.88 -9.79
C VAL A 103 -0.64 -7.21 -10.49
N PHE A 104 -0.64 -5.89 -10.49
CA PHE A 104 0.50 -5.06 -10.83
C PHE A 104 1.13 -4.56 -9.53
N ASP A 105 2.40 -4.87 -9.32
CA ASP A 105 3.21 -4.35 -8.22
C ASP A 105 4.32 -3.47 -8.79
N SER A 106 4.36 -2.20 -8.41
CA SER A 106 5.35 -1.28 -8.95
C SER A 106 6.67 -1.29 -8.18
N SER A 107 6.84 -2.09 -7.14
CA SER A 107 8.05 -2.11 -6.31
C SER A 107 9.34 -2.34 -7.09
N ASP A 108 9.28 -3.17 -8.14
CA ASP A 108 10.43 -3.51 -8.99
C ASP A 108 10.60 -2.57 -10.20
N VAL A 109 9.58 -1.80 -10.56
CA VAL A 109 9.58 -1.03 -11.82
C VAL A 109 9.43 0.46 -11.64
N LYS A 110 8.78 0.93 -10.57
CA LYS A 110 8.52 2.34 -10.32
C LYS A 110 8.33 2.64 -8.84
N VAL A 111 9.41 3.01 -8.17
CA VAL A 111 9.41 3.52 -6.80
C VAL A 111 9.64 5.02 -6.80
N VAL A 112 8.99 5.75 -5.91
CA VAL A 112 9.10 7.21 -5.79
C VAL A 112 9.39 7.60 -4.35
N ALA A 113 10.43 8.41 -4.15
CA ALA A 113 10.76 8.92 -2.82
C ALA A 113 9.92 10.15 -2.44
N GLY A 114 9.57 10.25 -1.17
CA GLY A 114 8.91 11.41 -0.59
C GLY A 114 9.35 11.61 0.85
N LYS A 115 9.70 12.86 1.23
CA LYS A 115 10.11 13.20 2.58
C LYS A 115 8.89 13.64 3.39
N ALA A 116 8.65 12.98 4.53
CA ALA A 116 7.57 13.36 5.43
C ALA A 116 7.76 14.80 5.96
N SER A 117 6.68 15.56 6.01
CA SER A 117 6.67 16.94 6.50
C SER A 117 5.60 17.09 7.58
N ASP A 118 5.90 17.89 8.59
CA ASP A 118 4.99 18.29 9.65
C ASP A 118 4.15 19.55 9.31
N THR A 119 4.52 20.25 8.23
CA THR A 119 3.92 21.52 7.84
C THR A 119 2.98 21.47 6.65
N GLY A 120 2.84 20.32 6.00
CA GLY A 120 1.96 20.17 4.84
C GLY A 120 2.09 18.87 4.09
N ALA A 121 1.26 18.66 3.07
CA ALA A 121 1.29 17.44 2.28
C ALA A 121 2.50 17.41 1.34
N THR A 122 3.31 16.37 1.48
CA THR A 122 4.41 16.08 0.56
C THR A 122 3.87 15.46 -0.72
N SER A 123 4.26 16.00 -1.87
CA SER A 123 3.88 15.44 -3.17
C SER A 123 4.74 14.21 -3.52
N VAL A 124 4.08 13.10 -3.82
CA VAL A 124 4.66 11.85 -4.30
C VAL A 124 4.09 11.54 -5.68
N ALA A 125 4.86 11.78 -6.73
CA ALA A 125 4.38 11.68 -8.10
C ALA A 125 4.91 10.42 -8.79
N PHE A 126 4.05 9.43 -9.01
CA PHE A 126 4.38 8.27 -9.85
C PHE A 126 4.51 8.66 -11.33
N GLY A 127 3.88 9.79 -11.71
CA GLY A 127 3.96 10.34 -13.06
C GLY A 127 3.17 9.54 -14.09
N ASN A 128 3.70 9.42 -15.30
CA ASN A 128 3.08 8.66 -16.39
C ASN A 128 3.39 7.17 -16.24
N MET A 129 2.35 6.35 -16.08
CA MET A 129 2.46 4.92 -15.83
C MET A 129 2.29 4.05 -17.10
N THR A 130 2.15 4.66 -18.29
CA THR A 130 1.90 3.94 -19.55
C THR A 130 2.88 2.79 -19.78
N SER A 131 4.19 3.05 -19.75
CA SER A 131 5.22 2.05 -20.05
C SER A 131 5.29 0.91 -19.03
N TYR A 132 4.77 1.12 -17.85
CA TYR A 132 4.75 0.13 -16.78
C TYR A 132 3.47 -0.70 -16.79
N THR A 133 2.30 -0.07 -16.81
CA THR A 133 1.01 -0.76 -16.70
C THR A 133 0.51 -1.35 -18.02
N GLN A 134 0.92 -0.83 -19.18
CA GLN A 134 0.64 -1.45 -20.48
C GLN A 134 1.50 -2.69 -20.76
N ASN A 135 2.58 -2.89 -20.01
CA ASN A 135 3.41 -4.07 -20.16
C ASN A 135 2.80 -5.25 -19.41
N ALA A 136 2.25 -6.21 -20.13
CA ALA A 136 1.62 -7.40 -19.56
C ALA A 136 2.58 -8.23 -18.68
N ALA A 137 3.90 -8.16 -18.90
CA ALA A 137 4.89 -8.86 -18.10
C ALA A 137 4.99 -8.31 -16.66
N ASN A 138 4.51 -7.08 -16.41
CA ASN A 138 4.48 -6.48 -15.08
C ASN A 138 3.20 -6.85 -14.28
N TRP A 139 2.30 -7.63 -14.88
CA TRP A 139 1.08 -8.11 -14.24
C TRP A 139 1.22 -9.60 -13.92
N ALA A 140 1.29 -9.94 -12.65
CA ALA A 140 1.34 -11.32 -12.17
C ALA A 140 -0.06 -11.88 -11.95
N ASP A 141 -0.22 -13.19 -12.11
CA ASP A 141 -1.44 -13.87 -11.67
C ASP A 141 -1.51 -13.88 -10.14
N VAL A 142 -2.67 -13.53 -9.58
CA VAL A 142 -2.95 -13.75 -8.17
C VAL A 142 -2.95 -15.25 -7.93
N PRO A 143 -2.14 -15.78 -7.00
CA PRO A 143 -2.21 -17.20 -6.66
C PRO A 143 -3.64 -17.54 -6.26
N GLU A 144 -4.23 -18.53 -6.92
CA GLU A 144 -5.55 -19.00 -6.54
C GLU A 144 -5.54 -19.35 -5.05
N PRO A 145 -6.50 -18.87 -4.25
CA PRO A 145 -6.60 -19.25 -2.87
C PRO A 145 -6.60 -20.79 -2.81
N THR A 146 -5.83 -21.35 -1.91
CA THR A 146 -5.62 -22.80 -1.73
C THR A 146 -6.91 -23.56 -1.38
N SER A 147 -8.05 -23.08 -1.86
CA SER A 147 -9.38 -23.74 -1.78
C SER A 147 -9.34 -25.15 -2.32
N GLY A 148 -8.55 -25.39 -3.40
CA GLY A 148 -8.33 -26.72 -3.93
C GLY A 148 -7.58 -27.65 -2.96
N LEU A 149 -6.58 -27.12 -2.26
CA LEU A 149 -5.84 -27.87 -1.25
C LEU A 149 -6.68 -28.15 -0.01
N LEU A 150 -7.49 -27.17 0.43
CA LEU A 150 -8.45 -27.35 1.54
C LEU A 150 -9.54 -28.36 1.19
N LEU A 151 -10.06 -28.34 -0.05
CA LEU A 151 -11.02 -29.32 -0.53
C LEU A 151 -10.39 -30.73 -0.56
N LEU A 152 -9.16 -30.86 -1.06
CA LEU A 152 -8.43 -32.11 -1.11
C LEU A 152 -8.16 -32.67 0.29
N LEU A 153 -7.74 -31.84 1.23
CA LEU A 153 -7.56 -32.21 2.64
C LEU A 153 -8.88 -32.59 3.31
N GLY A 154 -9.97 -31.90 2.99
CA GLY A 154 -11.33 -32.24 3.46
C GLY A 154 -11.79 -33.60 2.97
N VAL A 155 -11.62 -33.89 1.68
CA VAL A 155 -11.97 -35.18 1.08
C VAL A 155 -11.09 -36.31 1.62
N ALA A 156 -9.77 -36.08 1.77
CA ALA A 156 -8.85 -37.04 2.36
C ALA A 156 -9.22 -37.37 3.83
N GLY A 157 -9.56 -36.36 4.62
CA GLY A 157 -10.02 -36.52 6.01
C GLY A 157 -11.31 -37.34 6.12
N LEU A 158 -12.27 -37.11 5.21
CA LEU A 158 -13.51 -37.88 5.13
C LEU A 158 -13.25 -39.35 4.72
N ALA A 159 -12.33 -39.59 3.78
CA ALA A 159 -11.97 -40.92 3.33
C ALA A 159 -11.29 -41.74 4.46
N LEU A 160 -10.42 -41.09 5.25
CA LEU A 160 -9.78 -41.74 6.42
C LEU A 160 -10.78 -42.06 7.51
N ARG A 161 -11.78 -41.22 7.76
CA ARG A 161 -12.83 -41.47 8.75
C ARG A 161 -13.74 -42.65 8.37
N ARG A 162 -13.93 -42.90 7.06
CA ARG A 162 -14.70 -44.05 6.58
C ARG A 162 -13.99 -45.42 6.79
N LYS A 163 -12.66 -45.42 6.83
CA LYS A 163 -11.88 -46.64 7.06
C LYS A 163 -11.79 -47.08 8.56
N GLN A 164 -12.20 -46.21 9.47
CA GLN A 164 -12.14 -46.46 10.91
C GLN A 164 -13.49 -47.00 11.48
N LYS A 165 -14.48 -47.29 10.65
CA LYS A 165 -15.70 -48.01 10.98
C LYS A 165 -15.71 -49.33 10.24
#